data_300847e573c878031d31a83d01a78b57
#
_entry.id   300847e573c878031d31a83d01a78b57
#
_cell.length_a   1.000
_cell.length_b   1.000
_cell.length_c   1.000
_cell.angle_alpha   90.00
_cell.angle_beta   90.00
_cell.angle_gamma   90.00
#
_symmetry.space_group_name_H-M   'P 1'
#
loop_
_entity.id
_entity.type
_entity.pdbx_description
1 polymer ?
#
loop_
_entity_poly.entity_id
_entity_poly.type
_entity_poly.pdbx_seq_one_letter_code
_entity_poly.pdbx_strand_id
1 'polypeptide(L)'
;MDTKKLRQKILDLAIHGKLVPQDPNDEPASVLLERIRAEKERLVKEGKIKKSKVSKTSDTPHYENVPFEIPSSWEWCKLEDIAYVASGSTPNKDSFVPDGIPYIKMYNLRNQKIDFDFKPQYIKEDVHNGKLQRSRTEIGDLIMNIVGPPLGKLAIIPHSLPQANFNQAAVLIRPLLYKNVLVNYLFYYLSEMSEIDSISTKGSAGQVNIS
;
A
#
# COMPACT_ATOMS: atom_id res chain seq x y z
N MET A 1 -15.41 18.33 22.61
CA MET A 1 -14.04 17.89 22.30
C MET A 1 -13.98 17.55 20.81
N ASP A 2 -13.05 18.11 20.06
CA ASP A 2 -12.92 17.83 18.63
C ASP A 2 -12.23 16.48 18.43
N THR A 3 -13.03 15.45 18.13
CA THR A 3 -12.56 14.07 17.98
C THR A 3 -11.62 13.91 16.79
N LYS A 4 -11.77 14.74 15.74
CA LYS A 4 -10.88 14.71 14.57
C LYS A 4 -9.47 15.18 14.96
N LYS A 5 -9.35 16.31 15.67
CA LYS A 5 -8.07 16.83 16.16
C LYS A 5 -7.39 15.90 17.15
N LEU A 6 -8.18 15.24 18.01
CA LEU A 6 -7.64 14.26 18.94
C LEU A 6 -7.04 13.05 18.20
N ARG A 7 -7.78 12.50 17.23
CA ARG A 7 -7.29 11.39 16.39
C ARG A 7 -5.99 11.77 15.67
N GLN A 8 -5.97 12.95 15.05
CA GLN A 8 -4.79 13.48 14.36
C GLN A 8 -3.57 13.50 15.30
N LYS A 9 -3.75 14.05 16.51
CA LYS A 9 -2.67 14.13 17.50
C LYS A 9 -2.17 12.77 17.96
N ILE A 10 -3.06 11.79 18.13
CA ILE A 10 -2.68 10.41 18.49
C ILE A 10 -1.87 9.77 17.38
N LEU A 11 -2.31 9.91 16.11
CA LEU A 11 -1.59 9.37 14.96
C LEU A 11 -0.22 10.01 14.79
N ASP A 12 -0.13 11.33 14.91
CA ASP A 12 1.12 12.07 14.87
C ASP A 12 2.12 11.54 15.91
N LEU A 13 1.70 11.39 17.16
CA LEU A 13 2.53 10.82 18.23
C LEU A 13 2.94 9.37 17.93
N ALA A 14 2.04 8.56 17.38
CA ALA A 14 2.33 7.17 17.05
C ALA A 14 3.37 7.05 15.92
N ILE A 15 3.22 7.83 14.85
CA ILE A 15 4.11 7.82 13.68
C ILE A 15 5.53 8.28 14.06
N HIS A 16 5.64 9.23 15.00
CA HIS A 16 6.92 9.69 15.51
C HIS A 16 7.51 8.82 16.63
N GLY A 17 6.86 7.69 16.98
CA GLY A 17 7.30 6.82 18.08
C GLY A 17 7.21 7.44 19.47
N LYS A 18 6.35 8.45 19.64
CA LYS A 18 6.19 9.24 20.88
C LYS A 18 4.90 8.94 21.63
N LEU A 19 4.04 8.04 21.11
CA LEU A 19 2.75 7.72 21.73
C LEU A 19 2.91 6.90 23.01
N VAL A 20 3.87 5.98 23.01
CA VAL A 20 4.21 5.14 24.16
C VAL A 20 5.72 5.19 24.38
N PRO A 21 6.22 4.99 25.61
CA PRO A 21 7.66 4.83 25.87
C PRO A 21 8.24 3.69 25.04
N GLN A 22 9.45 3.85 24.51
CA GLN A 22 10.17 2.78 23.84
C GLN A 22 10.69 1.79 24.88
N ASP A 23 10.49 0.48 24.66
CA ASP A 23 11.07 -0.57 25.51
C ASP A 23 12.48 -0.90 24.98
N PRO A 24 13.53 -0.77 25.82
CA PRO A 24 14.90 -1.10 25.41
C PRO A 24 15.11 -2.61 25.15
N ASN A 25 14.16 -3.47 25.56
CA ASN A 25 14.18 -4.90 25.30
C ASN A 25 13.47 -5.28 23.99
N ASP A 26 12.79 -4.33 23.34
CA ASP A 26 12.18 -4.58 22.05
C ASP A 26 13.25 -4.83 20.98
N GLU A 27 12.96 -5.74 20.06
CA GLU A 27 13.84 -6.04 18.95
C GLU A 27 14.01 -4.79 18.04
N PRO A 28 15.27 -4.39 17.71
CA PRO A 28 15.50 -3.28 16.80
C PRO A 28 14.92 -3.53 15.41
N ALA A 29 14.48 -2.46 14.74
CA ALA A 29 13.90 -2.54 13.38
C ALA A 29 14.88 -3.13 12.35
N SER A 30 16.20 -2.99 12.54
CA SER A 30 17.23 -3.63 11.70
C SER A 30 17.04 -5.15 11.59
N VAL A 31 16.79 -5.81 12.71
CA VAL A 31 16.58 -7.27 12.74
C VAL A 31 15.29 -7.66 11.99
N LEU A 32 14.23 -6.88 12.16
CA LEU A 32 12.98 -7.07 11.38
C LEU A 32 13.25 -6.90 9.89
N LEU A 33 13.98 -5.87 9.48
CA LEU A 33 14.31 -5.60 8.08
C LEU A 33 15.17 -6.71 7.47
N GLU A 34 16.11 -7.29 8.21
CA GLU A 34 16.88 -8.46 7.76
C GLU A 34 15.98 -9.68 7.50
N ARG A 35 15.02 -9.96 8.37
CA ARG A 35 14.05 -11.06 8.16
C ARG A 35 13.17 -10.81 6.93
N ILE A 36 12.70 -9.58 6.75
CA ILE A 36 11.89 -9.23 5.58
C ILE A 36 12.71 -9.36 4.30
N ARG A 37 13.99 -8.95 4.32
CA ARG A 37 14.91 -9.12 3.19
C ARG A 37 15.10 -10.59 2.82
N ALA A 38 15.34 -11.45 3.81
CA ALA A 38 15.47 -12.88 3.60
C ALA A 38 14.19 -13.50 2.99
N GLU A 39 13.01 -13.09 3.49
CA GLU A 39 11.74 -13.54 2.93
C GLU A 39 11.54 -13.03 1.49
N LYS A 40 11.88 -11.78 1.20
CA LYS A 40 11.83 -11.21 -0.15
C LYS A 40 12.69 -12.02 -1.12
N GLU A 41 13.93 -12.35 -0.73
CA GLU A 41 14.82 -13.18 -1.54
C GLU A 41 14.25 -14.58 -1.78
N ARG A 42 13.64 -15.18 -0.75
CA ARG A 42 12.95 -16.48 -0.88
C ARG A 42 11.83 -16.41 -1.91
N LEU A 43 10.96 -15.41 -1.81
CA LEU A 43 9.83 -15.21 -2.73
C LEU A 43 10.29 -14.95 -4.18
N VAL A 44 11.41 -14.25 -4.35
CA VAL A 44 12.04 -14.05 -5.68
C VAL A 44 12.57 -15.37 -6.24
N LYS A 45 13.28 -16.17 -5.43
CA LYS A 45 13.79 -17.49 -5.84
C LYS A 45 12.68 -18.45 -6.23
N GLU A 46 11.55 -18.39 -5.52
CA GLU A 46 10.35 -19.18 -5.80
C GLU A 46 9.54 -18.64 -7.01
N GLY A 47 9.94 -17.51 -7.60
CA GLY A 47 9.22 -16.90 -8.72
C GLY A 47 7.87 -16.27 -8.35
N LYS A 48 7.58 -16.13 -7.06
CA LYS A 48 6.32 -15.54 -6.56
C LYS A 48 6.27 -14.03 -6.74
N ILE A 49 7.43 -13.37 -6.63
CA ILE A 49 7.59 -11.95 -6.92
C ILE A 49 8.76 -11.72 -7.87
N LYS A 50 8.70 -10.67 -8.66
CA LYS A 50 9.81 -10.29 -9.53
C LYS A 50 10.89 -9.59 -8.72
N LYS A 51 12.16 -9.85 -9.06
CA LYS A 51 13.28 -9.08 -8.51
C LYS A 51 13.07 -7.60 -8.84
N SER A 52 13.15 -6.75 -7.83
CA SER A 52 13.12 -5.29 -8.01
C SER A 52 14.23 -4.91 -9.00
N LYS A 53 13.91 -4.06 -9.97
CA LYS A 53 14.98 -3.48 -10.80
C LYS A 53 15.80 -2.60 -9.87
N VAL A 54 17.01 -3.04 -9.57
CA VAL A 54 17.95 -2.24 -8.80
C VAL A 54 18.10 -0.91 -9.53
N SER A 55 17.59 0.15 -8.94
CA SER A 55 17.95 1.49 -9.33
C SER A 55 19.46 1.57 -9.08
N LYS A 56 20.25 1.76 -10.14
CA LYS A 56 21.72 1.89 -10.07
C LYS A 56 22.19 3.18 -9.37
N THR A 57 21.34 3.79 -8.57
CA THR A 57 21.64 4.99 -7.83
C THR A 57 21.99 4.60 -6.40
N SER A 58 23.31 4.58 -6.17
CA SER A 58 24.03 4.67 -4.89
C SER A 58 23.80 3.58 -3.84
N ASP A 59 24.90 2.95 -3.44
CA ASP A 59 25.06 2.14 -2.22
C ASP A 59 24.94 2.95 -0.92
N THR A 60 24.58 4.23 -1.00
CA THR A 60 24.33 5.08 0.16
C THR A 60 22.85 5.04 0.54
N PRO A 61 22.52 4.81 1.81
CA PRO A 61 21.14 4.93 2.29
C PRO A 61 20.65 6.35 1.95
N HIS A 62 19.59 6.46 1.13
CA HIS A 62 19.01 7.75 0.72
C HIS A 62 18.20 8.42 1.84
N TYR A 63 18.74 8.47 3.05
CA TYR A 63 18.07 9.03 4.22
C TYR A 63 18.62 10.41 4.62
N GLU A 64 19.29 11.12 3.70
CA GLU A 64 19.78 12.49 3.97
C GLU A 64 18.64 13.49 4.21
N ASN A 65 17.41 13.18 3.75
CA ASN A 65 16.23 14.04 3.91
C ASN A 65 15.05 13.22 4.49
N VAL A 66 15.22 12.70 5.71
CA VAL A 66 14.10 12.06 6.42
C VAL A 66 13.09 13.13 6.87
N PRO A 67 11.78 12.87 6.80
CA PRO A 67 10.76 13.87 7.11
C PRO A 67 10.73 14.29 8.58
N PHE A 68 11.23 13.42 9.50
CA PHE A 68 11.28 13.68 10.94
C PHE A 68 12.23 12.71 11.64
N GLU A 69 12.58 13.04 12.89
CA GLU A 69 13.39 12.18 13.76
C GLU A 69 12.57 11.00 14.30
N ILE A 70 13.19 9.85 14.38
CA ILE A 70 12.60 8.61 14.89
C ILE A 70 13.40 8.09 16.10
N PRO A 71 12.81 7.22 16.95
CA PRO A 71 13.55 6.53 18.01
C PRO A 71 14.76 5.76 17.49
N SER A 72 15.78 5.58 18.29
CA SER A 72 17.02 4.89 17.91
C SER A 72 16.85 3.40 17.58
N SER A 73 15.76 2.76 18.04
CA SER A 73 15.38 1.38 17.71
C SER A 73 14.64 1.26 16.39
N TRP A 74 14.23 2.38 15.77
CA TRP A 74 13.52 2.42 14.51
C TRP A 74 14.47 2.68 13.34
N GLU A 75 14.06 2.30 12.14
CA GLU A 75 14.80 2.55 10.92
C GLU A 75 13.89 3.02 9.80
N TRP A 76 14.39 3.95 9.00
CA TRP A 76 13.77 4.32 7.74
C TRP A 76 14.04 3.25 6.68
N CYS A 77 13.02 2.87 5.93
CA CYS A 77 13.15 1.95 4.81
C CYS A 77 12.23 2.37 3.65
N LYS A 78 12.53 1.89 2.46
CA LYS A 78 11.63 2.06 1.32
C LYS A 78 10.46 1.11 1.43
N LEU A 79 9.28 1.54 0.98
CA LEU A 79 8.09 0.68 0.95
C LEU A 79 8.33 -0.62 0.16
N GLU A 80 9.09 -0.55 -0.94
CA GLU A 80 9.45 -1.71 -1.74
C GLU A 80 10.32 -2.75 -1.01
N ASP A 81 11.00 -2.36 0.09
CA ASP A 81 11.82 -3.28 0.87
C ASP A 81 10.98 -4.15 1.78
N ILE A 82 9.84 -3.65 2.25
CA ILE A 82 8.98 -4.32 3.22
C ILE A 82 7.67 -4.85 2.64
N ALA A 83 7.32 -4.44 1.42
CA ALA A 83 6.07 -4.82 0.79
C ALA A 83 6.24 -5.13 -0.72
N TYR A 84 5.42 -6.04 -1.22
CA TYR A 84 5.17 -6.15 -2.65
C TYR A 84 4.23 -5.04 -3.07
N VAL A 85 4.67 -4.24 -4.04
CA VAL A 85 3.88 -3.12 -4.59
C VAL A 85 3.60 -3.39 -6.05
N ALA A 86 2.33 -3.34 -6.44
CA ALA A 86 1.91 -3.58 -7.82
C ALA A 86 0.82 -2.60 -8.25
N SER A 87 0.98 -2.03 -9.44
CA SER A 87 -0.07 -1.22 -10.06
C SER A 87 -1.19 -2.11 -10.58
N GLY A 88 -2.42 -1.61 -10.50
CA GLY A 88 -3.56 -2.20 -11.20
C GLY A 88 -3.43 -2.13 -12.71
N SER A 89 -4.38 -2.72 -13.39
CA SER A 89 -4.47 -2.69 -14.86
C SER A 89 -5.92 -2.63 -15.29
N THR A 90 -6.20 -1.91 -16.37
CA THR A 90 -7.55 -1.87 -16.96
C THR A 90 -7.64 -2.87 -18.11
N PRO A 91 -8.55 -3.85 -18.04
CA PRO A 91 -8.80 -4.77 -19.14
C PRO A 91 -9.58 -4.09 -20.26
N ASN A 92 -9.66 -4.76 -21.41
CA ASN A 92 -10.50 -4.31 -22.53
C ASN A 92 -11.98 -4.30 -22.13
N LYS A 93 -12.79 -3.52 -22.84
CA LYS A 93 -14.22 -3.41 -22.57
C LYS A 93 -14.95 -4.76 -22.62
N ASP A 94 -14.57 -5.63 -23.55
CA ASP A 94 -15.16 -6.98 -23.73
C ASP A 94 -14.84 -7.97 -22.61
N SER A 95 -13.95 -7.56 -21.70
CA SER A 95 -13.60 -8.35 -20.50
C SER A 95 -14.59 -8.18 -19.37
N PHE A 96 -15.45 -7.16 -19.41
CA PHE A 96 -16.44 -6.92 -18.37
C PHE A 96 -17.69 -7.78 -18.61
N VAL A 97 -18.22 -8.33 -17.54
CA VAL A 97 -19.38 -9.24 -17.51
C VAL A 97 -20.34 -8.86 -16.40
N PRO A 98 -21.62 -9.25 -16.47
CA PRO A 98 -22.60 -8.96 -15.42
C PRO A 98 -22.30 -9.64 -14.10
N ASP A 99 -21.62 -10.79 -14.12
CA ASP A 99 -21.22 -11.57 -12.95
C ASP A 99 -19.89 -12.27 -13.23
N GLY A 100 -19.01 -12.38 -12.20
CA GLY A 100 -17.67 -12.93 -12.35
C GLY A 100 -16.72 -12.50 -11.24
N ILE A 101 -15.45 -12.25 -11.60
CA ILE A 101 -14.44 -11.79 -10.65
C ILE A 101 -14.62 -10.29 -10.35
N PRO A 102 -14.67 -9.87 -9.08
CA PRO A 102 -14.79 -8.46 -8.71
C PRO A 102 -13.66 -7.61 -9.28
N TYR A 103 -14.02 -6.42 -9.78
CA TYR A 103 -13.07 -5.46 -10.31
C TYR A 103 -13.23 -4.11 -9.62
N ILE A 104 -12.29 -3.79 -8.73
CA ILE A 104 -12.31 -2.60 -7.88
C ILE A 104 -11.89 -1.37 -8.68
N LYS A 105 -12.68 -0.31 -8.59
CA LYS A 105 -12.35 1.02 -9.08
C LYS A 105 -12.23 2.03 -7.95
N MET A 106 -11.63 3.17 -8.23
CA MET A 106 -11.38 4.21 -7.22
C MET A 106 -12.62 4.73 -6.52
N TYR A 107 -13.78 4.65 -7.15
CA TYR A 107 -15.04 5.02 -6.50
C TYR A 107 -15.52 3.99 -5.45
N ASN A 108 -14.98 2.76 -5.47
CA ASN A 108 -15.24 1.75 -4.44
C ASN A 108 -14.42 2.01 -3.15
N LEU A 109 -13.37 2.84 -3.21
CA LEU A 109 -12.63 3.25 -2.01
C LEU A 109 -13.36 4.42 -1.34
N ARG A 110 -14.17 4.12 -0.33
CA ARG A 110 -15.04 5.09 0.36
C ARG A 110 -14.85 4.97 1.87
N ASN A 111 -14.69 6.09 2.56
CA ASN A 111 -14.55 6.11 4.02
C ASN A 111 -13.48 5.13 4.54
N GLN A 112 -12.35 5.03 3.85
CA GLN A 112 -11.24 4.11 4.15
C GLN A 112 -11.64 2.61 4.16
N LYS A 113 -12.66 2.25 3.38
CA LYS A 113 -13.15 0.88 3.20
C LYS A 113 -13.40 0.58 1.74
N ILE A 114 -13.45 -0.70 1.39
CA ILE A 114 -13.95 -1.16 0.09
C ILE A 114 -15.47 -1.27 0.17
N ASP A 115 -16.16 -0.39 -0.55
CA ASP A 115 -17.61 -0.44 -0.78
C ASP A 115 -17.83 -1.00 -2.19
N PHE A 116 -17.81 -2.34 -2.32
CA PHE A 116 -17.95 -2.98 -3.61
C PHE A 116 -19.38 -2.98 -4.14
N ASP A 117 -20.38 -2.86 -3.26
CA ASP A 117 -21.79 -2.80 -3.64
C ASP A 117 -22.13 -1.47 -4.37
N PHE A 118 -21.28 -0.44 -4.20
CA PHE A 118 -21.42 0.80 -4.93
C PHE A 118 -20.92 0.65 -6.37
N LYS A 119 -21.83 0.50 -7.35
CA LYS A 119 -21.54 0.32 -8.78
C LYS A 119 -20.57 -0.86 -9.02
N PRO A 120 -20.94 -2.08 -8.61
CA PRO A 120 -20.06 -3.24 -8.76
C PRO A 120 -19.73 -3.50 -10.22
N GLN A 121 -18.51 -3.92 -10.48
CA GLN A 121 -18.06 -4.36 -11.80
C GLN A 121 -17.35 -5.70 -11.68
N TYR A 122 -17.55 -6.53 -12.69
CA TYR A 122 -16.96 -7.86 -12.74
C TYR A 122 -16.23 -8.07 -14.05
N ILE A 123 -15.22 -8.93 -14.02
CA ILE A 123 -14.43 -9.33 -15.19
C ILE A 123 -14.44 -10.84 -15.37
N LYS A 124 -14.13 -11.27 -16.57
CA LYS A 124 -14.00 -12.67 -16.93
C LYS A 124 -12.86 -13.33 -16.15
N GLU A 125 -13.04 -14.59 -15.79
CA GLU A 125 -12.06 -15.36 -15.03
C GLU A 125 -10.74 -15.59 -15.79
N ASP A 126 -10.78 -15.80 -17.11
CA ASP A 126 -9.60 -15.95 -17.95
C ASP A 126 -8.73 -14.69 -17.97
N VAL A 127 -9.35 -13.50 -17.91
CA VAL A 127 -8.66 -12.21 -17.81
C VAL A 127 -7.99 -12.06 -16.45
N HIS A 128 -8.70 -12.43 -15.37
CA HIS A 128 -8.15 -12.46 -14.01
C HIS A 128 -6.97 -13.43 -13.91
N ASN A 129 -7.10 -14.63 -14.46
CA ASN A 129 -6.08 -15.69 -14.40
C ASN A 129 -4.91 -15.45 -15.35
N GLY A 130 -5.08 -14.61 -16.36
CA GLY A 130 -4.08 -14.29 -17.37
C GLY A 130 -3.45 -12.91 -17.20
N LYS A 131 -3.96 -11.94 -17.96
CA LYS A 131 -3.36 -10.59 -18.09
C LYS A 131 -3.30 -9.80 -16.79
N LEU A 132 -4.23 -10.04 -15.86
CA LEU A 132 -4.34 -9.29 -14.61
C LEU A 132 -3.74 -10.02 -13.40
N GLN A 133 -2.99 -11.09 -13.60
CA GLN A 133 -2.41 -11.89 -12.53
C GLN A 133 -1.65 -11.08 -11.48
N ARG A 134 -0.86 -10.08 -11.89
CA ARG A 134 -0.05 -9.25 -10.98
C ARG A 134 -0.88 -8.33 -10.08
N SER A 135 -2.12 -8.02 -10.45
CA SER A 135 -3.04 -7.14 -9.71
C SER A 135 -4.13 -7.91 -8.97
N ARG A 136 -3.92 -9.20 -8.71
CA ARG A 136 -4.81 -9.99 -7.86
C ARG A 136 -4.67 -9.55 -6.42
N THR A 137 -5.80 -9.29 -5.80
CA THR A 137 -5.85 -8.96 -4.38
C THR A 137 -5.88 -10.22 -3.51
N GLU A 138 -5.40 -10.08 -2.31
CA GLU A 138 -5.57 -11.03 -1.21
C GLU A 138 -6.19 -10.32 -0.02
N ILE A 139 -6.88 -11.07 0.84
CA ILE A 139 -7.40 -10.55 2.09
C ILE A 139 -6.27 -9.87 2.88
N GLY A 140 -6.54 -8.68 3.40
CA GLY A 140 -5.58 -7.89 4.16
C GLY A 140 -4.55 -7.14 3.29
N ASP A 141 -4.68 -7.12 1.96
CA ASP A 141 -3.89 -6.19 1.15
C ASP A 141 -4.38 -4.77 1.33
N LEU A 142 -3.47 -3.82 1.25
CA LEU A 142 -3.79 -2.40 1.24
C LEU A 142 -3.89 -1.92 -0.21
N ILE A 143 -4.98 -1.25 -0.55
CA ILE A 143 -5.18 -0.60 -1.85
C ILE A 143 -5.16 0.91 -1.64
N MET A 144 -4.35 1.61 -2.43
CA MET A 144 -4.22 3.07 -2.39
C MET A 144 -4.45 3.66 -3.78
N ASN A 145 -5.30 4.70 -3.90
CA ASN A 145 -5.40 5.39 -5.17
C ASN A 145 -4.24 6.37 -5.36
N ILE A 146 -3.70 6.40 -6.59
CA ILE A 146 -2.55 7.20 -6.97
C ILE A 146 -2.85 8.19 -8.10
N VAL A 147 -4.08 8.26 -8.58
CA VAL A 147 -4.49 9.11 -9.72
C VAL A 147 -5.76 9.88 -9.38
N GLY A 148 -5.75 11.18 -9.62
CA GLY A 148 -6.90 12.08 -9.53
C GLY A 148 -7.16 12.61 -8.12
N PRO A 149 -8.01 13.69 -8.00
CA PRO A 149 -8.44 14.20 -6.71
C PRO A 149 -9.63 13.40 -6.14
N PRO A 150 -9.69 13.12 -4.84
CA PRO A 150 -8.56 13.18 -3.90
C PRO A 150 -7.59 12.01 -4.10
N LEU A 151 -6.31 12.30 -3.93
CA LEU A 151 -5.27 11.28 -3.86
C LEU A 151 -5.27 10.60 -2.49
N GLY A 152 -4.57 9.45 -2.38
CA GLY A 152 -4.31 8.82 -1.09
C GLY A 152 -5.52 8.15 -0.42
N LYS A 153 -6.63 7.91 -1.13
CA LYS A 153 -7.68 7.04 -0.59
C LYS A 153 -7.11 5.66 -0.35
N LEU A 154 -7.29 5.17 0.87
CA LEU A 154 -6.76 3.89 1.32
C LEU A 154 -7.89 2.97 1.77
N ALA A 155 -7.75 1.68 1.53
CA ALA A 155 -8.62 0.66 2.08
C ALA A 155 -7.89 -0.68 2.20
N ILE A 156 -8.21 -1.44 3.23
CA ILE A 156 -7.74 -2.82 3.39
C ILE A 156 -8.78 -3.75 2.75
N ILE A 157 -8.32 -4.73 1.97
CA ILE A 157 -9.19 -5.75 1.36
C ILE A 157 -9.81 -6.59 2.48
N PRO A 158 -11.15 -6.56 2.63
CA PRO A 158 -11.85 -7.24 3.71
C PRO A 158 -12.01 -8.74 3.44
N HIS A 159 -12.25 -9.50 4.49
CA HIS A 159 -12.57 -10.95 4.38
C HIS A 159 -13.84 -11.25 3.58
N SER A 160 -14.77 -10.30 3.54
CA SER A 160 -16.05 -10.46 2.81
C SER A 160 -15.92 -10.32 1.30
N LEU A 161 -14.81 -9.78 0.80
CA LEU A 161 -14.58 -9.63 -0.63
C LEU A 161 -13.73 -10.81 -1.13
N PRO A 162 -14.21 -11.58 -2.12
CA PRO A 162 -13.38 -12.60 -2.76
C PRO A 162 -12.19 -11.98 -3.49
N GLN A 163 -11.28 -12.80 -3.99
CA GLN A 163 -10.14 -12.32 -4.76
C GLN A 163 -10.62 -11.45 -5.92
N ALA A 164 -10.02 -10.28 -6.07
CA ALA A 164 -10.42 -9.27 -7.03
C ALA A 164 -9.23 -8.76 -7.84
N ASN A 165 -9.50 -7.96 -8.86
CA ASN A 165 -8.51 -7.11 -9.52
C ASN A 165 -8.90 -5.64 -9.34
N PHE A 166 -8.04 -4.72 -9.73
CA PHE A 166 -8.27 -3.30 -9.62
C PHE A 166 -7.65 -2.52 -10.79
N ASN A 167 -8.12 -1.29 -11.01
CA ASN A 167 -7.69 -0.47 -12.13
C ASN A 167 -6.33 0.20 -11.90
N GLN A 168 -5.71 0.71 -12.96
CA GLN A 168 -4.39 1.37 -12.95
C GLN A 168 -4.33 2.65 -12.11
N ALA A 169 -5.46 3.20 -11.68
CA ALA A 169 -5.47 4.37 -10.80
C ALA A 169 -5.16 4.03 -9.34
N ALA A 170 -4.84 2.78 -9.04
CA ALA A 170 -4.44 2.32 -7.72
C ALA A 170 -3.18 1.47 -7.74
N VAL A 171 -2.59 1.34 -6.56
CA VAL A 171 -1.54 0.39 -6.23
C VAL A 171 -2.01 -0.53 -5.11
N LEU A 172 -1.54 -1.77 -5.18
CA LEU A 172 -1.62 -2.76 -4.12
C LEU A 172 -0.32 -2.70 -3.32
N ILE A 173 -0.44 -2.74 -2.00
CA ILE A 173 0.67 -2.81 -1.06
C ILE A 173 0.41 -4.05 -0.18
N ARG A 174 1.27 -5.06 -0.32
CA ARG A 174 1.20 -6.33 0.41
C ARG A 174 2.47 -6.51 1.23
N PRO A 175 2.43 -6.37 2.55
CA PRO A 175 3.59 -6.66 3.39
C PRO A 175 4.13 -8.07 3.14
N LEU A 176 5.45 -8.21 3.04
CA LEU A 176 6.12 -9.48 2.75
C LEU A 176 6.14 -10.40 3.95
N LEU A 177 6.11 -9.86 5.15
CA LEU A 177 6.15 -10.58 6.42
C LEU A 177 5.22 -9.88 7.43
N TYR A 178 4.72 -10.60 8.44
CA TYR A 178 3.87 -10.05 9.51
C TYR A 178 2.69 -9.21 8.98
N LYS A 179 2.02 -9.70 7.94
CA LYS A 179 0.98 -8.97 7.19
C LYS A 179 -0.07 -8.32 8.10
N ASN A 180 -0.58 -9.04 9.08
CA ASN A 180 -1.64 -8.56 9.97
C ASN A 180 -1.24 -7.34 10.83
N VAL A 181 0.06 -7.21 11.15
CA VAL A 181 0.58 -6.08 11.93
C VAL A 181 0.98 -4.95 11.01
N LEU A 182 1.83 -5.24 10.02
CA LEU A 182 2.39 -4.23 9.13
C LEU A 182 1.33 -3.54 8.27
N VAL A 183 0.27 -4.24 7.85
CA VAL A 183 -0.79 -3.62 7.06
C VAL A 183 -1.51 -2.50 7.84
N ASN A 184 -1.77 -2.70 9.12
CA ASN A 184 -2.40 -1.68 9.96
C ASN A 184 -1.46 -0.49 10.18
N TYR A 185 -0.18 -0.75 10.46
CA TYR A 185 0.83 0.30 10.58
C TYR A 185 0.92 1.13 9.29
N LEU A 186 1.08 0.47 8.14
CA LEU A 186 1.14 1.14 6.84
C LEU A 186 -0.15 1.90 6.52
N PHE A 187 -1.31 1.35 6.88
CA PHE A 187 -2.60 2.02 6.68
C PHE A 187 -2.64 3.35 7.43
N TYR A 188 -2.28 3.37 8.70
CA TYR A 188 -2.27 4.60 9.49
C TYR A 188 -1.19 5.58 9.04
N TYR A 189 0.02 5.09 8.79
CA TYR A 189 1.13 5.90 8.29
C TYR A 189 0.80 6.58 6.96
N LEU A 190 0.34 5.83 5.97
CA LEU A 190 0.00 6.36 4.65
C LEU A 190 -1.26 7.24 4.67
N SER A 191 -2.21 6.98 5.56
CA SER A 191 -3.38 7.85 5.74
C SER A 191 -2.99 9.24 6.20
N GLU A 192 -2.02 9.31 7.12
CA GLU A 192 -1.52 10.58 7.64
C GLU A 192 -0.65 11.30 6.60
N MET A 193 0.28 10.56 5.98
CA MET A 193 1.17 11.10 4.96
C MET A 193 0.44 11.57 3.70
N SER A 194 -0.72 11.00 3.38
CA SER A 194 -1.53 11.43 2.23
C SER A 194 -2.22 12.79 2.44
N GLU A 195 -2.38 13.24 3.69
CA GLU A 195 -2.89 14.55 4.04
C GLU A 195 -1.76 15.63 4.09
N ILE A 196 -0.50 15.21 4.02
CA ILE A 196 0.66 16.11 4.02
C ILE A 196 1.03 16.44 2.57
N ASP A 197 1.20 17.73 2.26
CA ASP A 197 1.61 18.27 0.94
C ASP A 197 2.97 17.76 0.41
N SER A 198 3.64 16.85 1.14
CA SER A 198 4.97 16.32 0.84
C SER A 198 4.99 15.17 -0.17
N ILE A 199 3.85 14.65 -0.59
CA ILE A 199 3.81 13.61 -1.63
C ILE A 199 4.20 14.24 -2.95
N SER A 200 5.30 13.76 -3.54
CA SER A 200 5.72 14.18 -4.88
C SER A 200 4.62 13.84 -5.88
N THR A 201 4.01 14.86 -6.46
CA THR A 201 2.96 14.72 -7.46
C THR A 201 3.47 15.08 -8.84
N LYS A 202 3.22 14.23 -9.83
CA LYS A 202 3.45 14.51 -11.25
C LYS A 202 2.11 14.54 -11.95
N GLY A 203 1.84 15.59 -12.72
CA GLY A 203 0.60 15.67 -13.45
C GLY A 203 0.74 16.44 -14.76
N SER A 204 -0.03 16.03 -15.76
CA SER A 204 -0.27 16.78 -16.99
C SER A 204 -1.78 16.85 -17.23
N ALA A 205 -2.25 18.00 -17.75
CA ALA A 205 -3.64 18.19 -18.16
C ALA A 205 -4.70 17.89 -17.07
N GLY A 206 -4.52 18.40 -15.86
CA GLY A 206 -5.53 18.32 -14.79
C GLY A 206 -5.61 16.99 -14.04
N GLN A 207 -4.73 16.04 -14.31
CA GLN A 207 -4.56 14.82 -13.52
C GLN A 207 -3.33 14.94 -12.61
N VAL A 208 -3.51 14.69 -11.33
CA VAL A 208 -2.44 14.63 -10.34
C VAL A 208 -2.17 13.16 -10.01
N ASN A 209 -0.91 12.74 -10.06
CA ASN A 209 -0.48 11.37 -9.79
C ASN A 209 0.55 11.36 -8.67
N ILE A 210 0.51 10.35 -7.80
CA ILE A 210 1.56 10.04 -6.85
C ILE A 210 2.63 9.23 -7.59
N SER A 211 3.89 9.64 -7.47
CA SER A 211 5.03 8.96 -8.10
C SER A 211 5.83 8.14 -7.10
#